data_2fc17845ef60066c22b13ea66ca5556a
#
_entry.id   2fc17845ef60066c22b13ea66ca5556a
#
_cell.length_a   1.000
_cell.length_b   1.000
_cell.length_c   1.000
_cell.angle_alpha   90.00
_cell.angle_beta   90.00
_cell.angle_gamma   90.00
#
_symmetry.space_group_name_H-M   'P 1'
#
loop_
_entity.id
_entity.type
_entity.pdbx_description
1 polymer ?
#
loop_
_entity_poly.entity_id
_entity_poly.type
_entity_poly.pdbx_seq_one_letter_code
_entity_poly.pdbx_strand_id
1 'polypeptide(L)'
;MNRREAIYNFVILSAGAAVLPSCAGEETATIALKNFSLTGAQETMMRQLADVILPKTSFLGAADVKATEFTLMMVDECYPPERQKVFKEGMEAFDKLSKEKFKESFVSATDVQQKELLSLIESKKDVPENVAKFYETTKRHTVQAFTSSQKYLTEIVQYKMVPGSNFKGCVLVSNA
;
A
#
# COMPACT_ATOMS: atom_id res chain seq x y z
N MET A 1 9.26 -20.75 55.91
CA MET A 1 8.50 -20.77 54.61
C MET A 1 8.01 -22.20 54.38
N ASN A 2 6.73 -22.42 54.52
CA ASN A 2 6.13 -23.73 54.31
C ASN A 2 5.97 -24.00 52.81
N ARG A 3 6.20 -25.27 52.41
CA ARG A 3 6.06 -25.70 51.00
C ARG A 3 4.71 -25.33 50.39
N ARG A 4 3.66 -25.22 51.19
CA ARG A 4 2.31 -24.79 50.74
C ARG A 4 2.26 -23.30 50.41
N GLU A 5 2.96 -22.43 51.10
CA GLU A 5 3.02 -20.98 50.82
C GLU A 5 3.79 -20.71 49.55
N ALA A 6 4.83 -21.49 49.25
CA ALA A 6 5.59 -21.38 47.99
C ALA A 6 4.73 -21.73 46.80
N ILE A 7 3.89 -22.79 46.89
CA ILE A 7 2.98 -23.19 45.81
C ILE A 7 1.87 -22.15 45.63
N TYR A 8 1.32 -21.60 46.71
CA TYR A 8 0.28 -20.57 46.65
C TYR A 8 0.78 -19.28 45.95
N ASN A 9 1.97 -18.85 46.32
CA ASN A 9 2.59 -17.69 45.69
C ASN A 9 2.97 -17.92 44.23
N PHE A 10 3.32 -19.16 43.84
CA PHE A 10 3.60 -19.51 42.44
C PHE A 10 2.33 -19.50 41.59
N VAL A 11 1.21 -19.97 42.13
CA VAL A 11 -0.09 -19.94 41.44
C VAL A 11 -0.58 -18.51 41.26
N ILE A 12 -0.40 -17.63 42.21
CA ILE A 12 -0.77 -16.22 42.11
C ILE A 12 0.10 -15.51 41.09
N LEU A 13 1.40 -15.79 40.99
CA LEU A 13 2.29 -15.23 39.98
C LEU A 13 1.94 -15.71 38.56
N SER A 14 1.59 -16.99 38.42
CA SER A 14 1.21 -17.54 37.11
C SER A 14 -0.16 -17.05 36.64
N ALA A 15 -1.12 -16.84 37.54
CA ALA A 15 -2.42 -16.26 37.18
C ALA A 15 -2.32 -14.75 36.84
N GLY A 16 -1.38 -14.02 37.49
CA GLY A 16 -1.11 -12.61 37.15
C GLY A 16 -0.47 -12.40 35.79
N ALA A 17 0.32 -13.37 35.31
CA ALA A 17 0.93 -13.30 33.97
C ALA A 17 -0.07 -13.50 32.82
N ALA A 18 -1.23 -14.13 33.09
CA ALA A 18 -2.27 -14.35 32.08
C ALA A 18 -3.20 -13.13 31.86
N VAL A 19 -3.08 -12.09 32.67
CA VAL A 19 -3.91 -10.87 32.61
C VAL A 19 -3.08 -9.65 32.22
N LEU A 20 -1.83 -9.85 31.78
CA LEU A 20 -1.18 -8.75 31.07
C LEU A 20 -2.02 -8.49 29.83
N PRO A 21 -2.66 -7.30 29.71
CA PRO A 21 -3.16 -6.93 28.41
C PRO A 21 -1.96 -7.05 27.49
N SER A 22 -2.00 -7.96 26.52
CA SER A 22 -1.16 -7.86 25.36
C SER A 22 -1.42 -6.44 24.86
N CYS A 23 -0.51 -5.52 25.16
CA CYS A 23 -0.39 -4.33 24.37
C CYS A 23 -0.16 -4.87 22.96
N ALA A 24 -1.25 -5.02 22.21
CA ALA A 24 -1.19 -4.95 20.78
C ALA A 24 -0.65 -3.54 20.51
N GLY A 25 0.67 -3.39 20.64
CA GLY A 25 1.35 -2.21 20.19
C GLY A 25 0.92 -2.08 18.74
N GLU A 26 0.32 -0.95 18.41
CA GLU A 26 0.08 -0.64 17.01
C GLU A 26 1.40 -0.92 16.33
N GLU A 27 1.41 -1.91 15.42
CA GLU A 27 2.62 -2.23 14.69
C GLU A 27 3.11 -0.93 14.07
N THR A 28 4.30 -0.51 14.45
CA THR A 28 4.88 0.72 13.91
C THR A 28 5.16 0.49 12.45
N ALA A 29 4.78 1.45 11.61
CA ALA A 29 5.09 1.38 10.19
C ALA A 29 6.60 1.23 9.99
N THR A 30 6.99 0.40 9.02
CA THR A 30 8.39 0.18 8.66
C THR A 30 8.91 1.25 7.71
N ILE A 31 8.02 1.92 6.98
CA ILE A 31 8.35 2.99 6.05
C ILE A 31 8.45 4.30 6.83
N ALA A 32 9.66 4.83 6.92
CA ALA A 32 9.90 6.12 7.56
C ALA A 32 9.53 7.26 6.59
N LEU A 33 8.56 8.08 6.97
CA LEU A 33 8.13 9.28 6.27
C LEU A 33 8.51 10.53 7.08
N LYS A 34 8.69 11.68 6.41
CA LYS A 34 9.16 12.92 7.04
C LYS A 34 8.01 13.83 7.46
N ASN A 35 6.98 13.93 6.63
CA ASN A 35 5.94 14.94 6.75
C ASN A 35 4.63 14.40 7.32
N PHE A 36 4.41 13.10 7.31
CA PHE A 36 3.28 12.45 7.99
C PHE A 36 3.64 11.06 8.51
N SER A 37 2.90 10.60 9.49
CA SER A 37 3.10 9.26 10.07
C SER A 37 2.02 8.29 9.62
N LEU A 38 2.40 7.03 9.49
CA LEU A 38 1.53 5.90 9.25
C LEU A 38 1.55 4.95 10.45
N THR A 39 0.47 4.22 10.64
CA THR A 39 0.45 3.02 11.47
C THR A 39 0.83 1.79 10.65
N GLY A 40 1.30 0.71 11.29
CA GLY A 40 1.58 -0.55 10.59
C GLY A 40 0.35 -1.12 9.88
N ALA A 41 -0.84 -0.93 10.47
CA ALA A 41 -2.10 -1.33 9.83
C ALA A 41 -2.38 -0.55 8.52
N GLN A 42 -2.10 0.75 8.51
CA GLN A 42 -2.23 1.56 7.30
C GLN A 42 -1.20 1.17 6.24
N GLU A 43 0.05 0.87 6.64
CA GLU A 43 1.07 0.37 5.73
C GLU A 43 0.65 -0.98 5.12
N THR A 44 0.16 -1.91 5.93
CA THR A 44 -0.33 -3.21 5.48
C THR A 44 -1.49 -3.06 4.48
N MET A 45 -2.44 -2.17 4.78
CA MET A 45 -3.54 -1.85 3.87
C MET A 45 -3.04 -1.29 2.54
N MET A 46 -2.06 -0.39 2.56
CA MET A 46 -1.46 0.18 1.35
C MET A 46 -0.75 -0.88 0.50
N ARG A 47 -0.02 -1.80 1.14
CA ARG A 47 0.63 -2.92 0.44
C ARG A 47 -0.40 -3.81 -0.25
N GLN A 48 -1.44 -4.18 0.46
CA GLN A 48 -2.50 -5.02 -0.11
C GLN A 48 -3.28 -4.32 -1.20
N LEU A 49 -3.58 -3.02 -1.05
CA LEU A 49 -4.21 -2.22 -2.10
C LEU A 49 -3.34 -2.18 -3.37
N ALA A 50 -2.04 -1.97 -3.22
CA ALA A 50 -1.11 -1.98 -4.34
C ALA A 50 -1.07 -3.35 -5.04
N ASP A 51 -1.11 -4.46 -4.28
CA ASP A 51 -1.14 -5.82 -4.82
C ASP A 51 -2.46 -6.14 -5.54
N VAL A 52 -3.60 -5.60 -5.09
CA VAL A 52 -4.88 -5.73 -5.84
C VAL A 52 -4.87 -4.92 -7.13
N ILE A 53 -4.24 -3.73 -7.13
CA ILE A 53 -4.10 -2.89 -8.33
C ILE A 53 -3.13 -3.52 -9.35
N LEU A 54 -2.01 -4.05 -8.87
CA LEU A 54 -0.96 -4.64 -9.69
C LEU A 54 -0.58 -6.03 -9.13
N PRO A 55 -1.40 -7.04 -9.38
CA PRO A 55 -1.16 -8.39 -8.87
C PRO A 55 0.07 -9.01 -9.54
N LYS A 56 0.80 -9.82 -8.78
CA LYS A 56 1.90 -10.60 -9.32
C LYS A 56 1.38 -11.67 -10.26
N THR A 57 1.93 -11.69 -11.46
CA THR A 57 1.66 -12.68 -12.50
C THR A 57 2.95 -13.43 -12.84
N SER A 58 3.12 -13.87 -14.08
CA SER A 58 4.41 -14.35 -14.59
C SER A 58 5.48 -13.26 -14.67
N PHE A 59 5.09 -12.01 -14.49
CA PHE A 59 5.95 -10.83 -14.51
C PHE A 59 5.91 -10.11 -13.15
N LEU A 60 6.29 -8.83 -13.08
CA LEU A 60 6.37 -8.05 -11.85
C LEU A 60 4.99 -7.75 -11.26
N GLY A 61 4.87 -7.89 -9.94
CA GLY A 61 3.77 -7.34 -9.14
C GLY A 61 4.17 -6.08 -8.38
N ALA A 62 3.23 -5.51 -7.61
CA ALA A 62 3.44 -4.28 -6.85
C ALA A 62 4.60 -4.37 -5.85
N ALA A 63 4.72 -5.49 -5.14
CA ALA A 63 5.80 -5.73 -4.20
C ALA A 63 7.18 -5.78 -4.88
N ASP A 64 7.28 -6.36 -6.08
CA ASP A 64 8.54 -6.48 -6.80
C ASP A 64 9.12 -5.11 -7.22
N VAL A 65 8.26 -4.13 -7.44
CA VAL A 65 8.64 -2.76 -7.84
C VAL A 65 8.57 -1.76 -6.68
N LYS A 66 8.33 -2.25 -5.45
CA LYS A 66 8.18 -1.43 -4.24
C LYS A 66 7.15 -0.30 -4.43
N ALA A 67 6.00 -0.63 -5.02
CA ALA A 67 5.00 0.35 -5.40
C ALA A 67 4.42 1.12 -4.21
N THR A 68 4.31 0.48 -3.04
CA THR A 68 3.83 1.11 -1.81
C THR A 68 4.82 2.15 -1.30
N GLU A 69 6.09 1.77 -1.19
CA GLU A 69 7.17 2.66 -0.78
C GLU A 69 7.26 3.86 -1.72
N PHE A 70 7.24 3.60 -3.03
CA PHE A 70 7.25 4.65 -4.04
C PHE A 70 6.07 5.60 -3.90
N THR A 71 4.85 5.07 -3.75
CA THR A 71 3.63 5.88 -3.60
C THR A 71 3.71 6.78 -2.37
N LEU A 72 4.10 6.21 -1.23
CA LEU A 72 4.19 6.94 0.03
C LEU A 72 5.27 8.01 0.00
N MET A 73 6.44 7.71 -0.57
CA MET A 73 7.51 8.70 -0.74
C MET A 73 7.10 9.84 -1.70
N MET A 74 6.40 9.53 -2.79
CA MET A 74 5.90 10.56 -3.71
C MET A 74 4.89 11.49 -3.03
N VAL A 75 4.03 10.94 -2.17
CA VAL A 75 3.08 11.76 -1.41
C VAL A 75 3.81 12.58 -0.35
N ASP A 76 4.75 11.98 0.38
CA ASP A 76 5.47 12.63 1.47
C ASP A 76 6.39 13.75 1.00
N GLU A 77 7.14 13.54 -0.08
CA GLU A 77 8.18 14.48 -0.51
C GLU A 77 7.74 15.42 -1.65
N CYS A 78 6.78 15.01 -2.48
CA CYS A 78 6.42 15.76 -3.68
C CYS A 78 5.05 16.46 -3.60
N TYR A 79 4.24 16.18 -2.57
CA TYR A 79 2.93 16.79 -2.44
C TYR A 79 2.93 17.93 -1.42
N PRO A 80 2.19 19.01 -1.67
CA PRO A 80 2.00 20.05 -0.68
C PRO A 80 1.17 19.52 0.52
N PRO A 81 1.31 20.13 1.71
CA PRO A 81 0.69 19.67 2.95
C PRO A 81 -0.83 19.43 2.85
N GLU A 82 -1.53 20.27 2.10
CA GLU A 82 -2.97 20.15 1.90
C GLU A 82 -3.33 18.84 1.16
N ARG A 83 -2.52 18.46 0.17
CA ARG A 83 -2.71 17.22 -0.57
C ARG A 83 -2.31 15.97 0.23
N GLN A 84 -1.28 16.07 1.05
CA GLN A 84 -0.90 15.02 2.00
C GLN A 84 -2.03 14.77 3.00
N LYS A 85 -2.63 15.83 3.53
CA LYS A 85 -3.79 15.74 4.43
C LYS A 85 -4.97 15.03 3.76
N VAL A 86 -5.34 15.45 2.54
CA VAL A 86 -6.43 14.79 1.78
C VAL A 86 -6.13 13.33 1.51
N PHE A 87 -4.87 12.98 1.23
CA PHE A 87 -4.46 11.58 1.03
C PHE A 87 -4.64 10.76 2.31
N LYS A 88 -4.21 11.29 3.47
CA LYS A 88 -4.36 10.61 4.76
C LYS A 88 -5.83 10.44 5.15
N GLU A 89 -6.62 11.50 5.06
CA GLU A 89 -8.07 11.45 5.32
C GLU A 89 -8.78 10.46 4.37
N GLY A 90 -8.35 10.42 3.11
CA GLY A 90 -8.86 9.47 2.13
C GLY A 90 -8.51 8.02 2.45
N MET A 91 -7.29 7.78 2.95
CA MET A 91 -6.84 6.46 3.41
C MET A 91 -7.70 5.94 4.58
N GLU A 92 -7.97 6.79 5.58
CA GLU A 92 -8.81 6.45 6.71
C GLU A 92 -10.27 6.20 6.29
N ALA A 93 -10.79 7.04 5.40
CA ALA A 93 -12.14 6.91 4.86
C ALA A 93 -12.30 5.67 3.96
N PHE A 94 -11.23 5.24 3.27
CA PHE A 94 -11.22 4.04 2.43
C PHE A 94 -11.44 2.76 3.27
N ASP A 95 -10.72 2.60 4.39
CA ASP A 95 -10.91 1.45 5.27
C ASP A 95 -12.30 1.49 5.96
N LYS A 96 -12.76 2.70 6.31
CA LYS A 96 -14.11 2.90 6.83
C LYS A 96 -15.19 2.47 5.83
N LEU A 97 -15.04 2.83 4.56
CA LEU A 97 -15.95 2.42 3.48
C LEU A 97 -15.99 0.88 3.33
N SER A 98 -14.84 0.21 3.44
CA SER A 98 -14.77 -1.26 3.46
C SER A 98 -15.57 -1.84 4.62
N LYS A 99 -15.37 -1.32 5.83
CA LYS A 99 -16.09 -1.76 7.04
C LYS A 99 -17.59 -1.51 6.96
N GLU A 100 -18.02 -0.40 6.38
CA GLU A 100 -19.43 -0.08 6.17
C GLU A 100 -20.09 -1.07 5.21
N LYS A 101 -19.42 -1.39 4.10
CA LYS A 101 -19.95 -2.22 3.04
C LYS A 101 -19.89 -3.73 3.36
N PHE A 102 -18.75 -4.20 3.88
CA PHE A 102 -18.49 -5.64 4.07
C PHE A 102 -18.42 -6.07 5.53
N LYS A 103 -18.52 -5.11 6.49
CA LYS A 103 -18.35 -5.34 7.94
C LYS A 103 -16.93 -5.75 8.34
N GLU A 104 -15.98 -5.64 7.43
CA GLU A 104 -14.59 -6.02 7.60
C GLU A 104 -13.67 -4.92 7.08
N SER A 105 -12.45 -4.83 7.63
CA SER A 105 -11.42 -3.95 7.10
C SER A 105 -11.00 -4.41 5.70
N PHE A 106 -10.45 -3.51 4.89
CA PHE A 106 -9.96 -3.87 3.55
C PHE A 106 -8.95 -5.02 3.59
N VAL A 107 -8.11 -5.06 4.62
CA VAL A 107 -7.08 -6.11 4.79
C VAL A 107 -7.70 -7.49 5.06
N SER A 108 -8.82 -7.53 5.78
CA SER A 108 -9.52 -8.78 6.12
C SER A 108 -10.54 -9.22 5.06
N ALA A 109 -10.88 -8.32 4.14
CA ALA A 109 -11.85 -8.59 3.08
C ALA A 109 -11.30 -9.61 2.08
N THR A 110 -12.20 -10.42 1.51
CA THR A 110 -11.84 -11.40 0.47
C THR A 110 -11.43 -10.72 -0.83
N ASP A 111 -10.65 -11.39 -1.68
CA ASP A 111 -10.23 -10.88 -2.99
C ASP A 111 -11.39 -10.38 -3.85
N VAL A 112 -12.55 -11.05 -3.76
CA VAL A 112 -13.75 -10.66 -4.49
C VAL A 112 -14.30 -9.33 -3.96
N GLN A 113 -14.39 -9.20 -2.63
CA GLN A 113 -14.86 -7.98 -1.96
C GLN A 113 -13.91 -6.80 -2.22
N GLN A 114 -12.60 -7.04 -2.18
CA GLN A 114 -11.60 -6.02 -2.49
C GLN A 114 -11.77 -5.49 -3.92
N LYS A 115 -11.90 -6.38 -4.90
CA LYS A 115 -12.13 -5.99 -6.30
C LYS A 115 -13.47 -5.29 -6.49
N GLU A 116 -14.51 -5.72 -5.79
CA GLU A 116 -15.81 -5.06 -5.81
C GLU A 116 -15.74 -3.64 -5.25
N LEU A 117 -15.00 -3.44 -4.13
CA LEU A 117 -14.77 -2.11 -3.57
C LEU A 117 -14.06 -1.18 -4.57
N LEU A 118 -13.00 -1.67 -5.22
CA LEU A 118 -12.28 -0.87 -6.21
C LEU A 118 -13.15 -0.53 -7.41
N SER A 119 -13.95 -1.47 -7.90
CA SER A 119 -14.90 -1.26 -8.98
C SER A 119 -15.96 -0.19 -8.63
N LEU A 120 -16.45 -0.22 -7.38
CA LEU A 120 -17.35 0.81 -6.86
C LEU A 120 -16.70 2.19 -6.88
N ILE A 121 -15.45 2.30 -6.37
CA ILE A 121 -14.71 3.56 -6.32
C ILE A 121 -14.46 4.09 -7.74
N GLU A 122 -14.11 3.23 -8.69
CA GLU A 122 -13.91 3.60 -10.09
C GLU A 122 -15.18 4.10 -10.77
N SER A 123 -16.33 3.56 -10.38
CA SER A 123 -17.63 4.02 -10.90
C SER A 123 -18.01 5.41 -10.42
N LYS A 124 -17.33 5.94 -9.37
CA LYS A 124 -17.58 7.23 -8.71
C LYS A 124 -19.03 7.43 -8.23
N LYS A 125 -19.77 6.35 -8.05
CA LYS A 125 -21.15 6.41 -7.55
C LYS A 125 -21.14 6.25 -6.02
N ASP A 126 -21.71 7.24 -5.32
CA ASP A 126 -21.86 7.23 -3.85
C ASP A 126 -20.54 7.00 -3.09
N VAL A 127 -19.43 7.49 -3.63
CA VAL A 127 -18.09 7.41 -3.03
C VAL A 127 -17.65 8.79 -2.57
N PRO A 128 -17.18 8.94 -1.33
CA PRO A 128 -16.61 10.20 -0.85
C PRO A 128 -15.45 10.67 -1.72
N GLU A 129 -15.38 11.97 -1.99
CA GLU A 129 -14.36 12.55 -2.89
C GLU A 129 -12.93 12.29 -2.41
N ASN A 130 -12.69 12.31 -1.09
CA ASN A 130 -11.37 12.01 -0.52
C ASN A 130 -10.96 10.56 -0.76
N VAL A 131 -11.89 9.59 -0.70
CA VAL A 131 -11.63 8.18 -1.04
C VAL A 131 -11.27 8.03 -2.51
N ALA A 132 -12.03 8.69 -3.39
CA ALA A 132 -11.74 8.66 -4.82
C ALA A 132 -10.36 9.25 -5.13
N LYS A 133 -10.00 10.40 -4.52
CA LYS A 133 -8.68 11.03 -4.67
C LYS A 133 -7.54 10.18 -4.13
N PHE A 134 -7.74 9.54 -2.98
CA PHE A 134 -6.79 8.61 -2.39
C PHE A 134 -6.52 7.43 -3.32
N TYR A 135 -7.57 6.76 -3.79
CA TYR A 135 -7.46 5.63 -4.70
C TYR A 135 -6.80 6.01 -6.03
N GLU A 136 -7.23 7.10 -6.65
CA GLU A 136 -6.66 7.59 -7.91
C GLU A 136 -5.16 7.91 -7.77
N THR A 137 -4.76 8.54 -6.66
CA THR A 137 -3.36 8.82 -6.36
C THR A 137 -2.56 7.53 -6.19
N THR A 138 -3.08 6.58 -5.41
CA THR A 138 -2.44 5.29 -5.18
C THR A 138 -2.30 4.50 -6.48
N LYS A 139 -3.38 4.38 -7.26
CA LYS A 139 -3.38 3.69 -8.55
C LYS A 139 -2.35 4.29 -9.52
N ARG A 140 -2.34 5.62 -9.65
CA ARG A 140 -1.40 6.32 -10.52
C ARG A 140 0.06 6.03 -10.14
N HIS A 141 0.41 6.14 -8.87
CA HIS A 141 1.79 5.91 -8.45
C HIS A 141 2.19 4.44 -8.46
N THR A 142 1.26 3.52 -8.19
CA THR A 142 1.51 2.07 -8.37
C THR A 142 1.85 1.74 -9.84
N VAL A 143 1.08 2.26 -10.78
CA VAL A 143 1.37 2.09 -12.22
C VAL A 143 2.67 2.79 -12.61
N GLN A 144 2.94 3.98 -12.07
CA GLN A 144 4.18 4.71 -12.33
C GLN A 144 5.40 3.94 -11.81
N ALA A 145 5.34 3.38 -10.59
CA ALA A 145 6.40 2.54 -10.04
C ALA A 145 6.71 1.35 -10.96
N PHE A 146 5.68 0.71 -11.49
CA PHE A 146 5.84 -0.39 -12.43
C PHE A 146 6.49 0.05 -13.74
N THR A 147 5.93 1.08 -14.40
CA THR A 147 6.39 1.53 -15.73
C THR A 147 7.76 2.20 -15.70
N SER A 148 8.19 2.72 -14.55
CA SER A 148 9.54 3.29 -14.38
C SER A 148 10.55 2.29 -13.81
N SER A 149 10.13 1.06 -13.48
CA SER A 149 11.05 0.05 -12.95
C SER A 149 12.09 -0.37 -14.00
N GLN A 150 13.33 -0.59 -13.53
CA GLN A 150 14.41 -1.02 -14.39
C GLN A 150 14.02 -2.25 -15.22
N LYS A 151 13.40 -3.22 -14.58
CA LYS A 151 13.03 -4.48 -15.23
C LYS A 151 11.99 -4.28 -16.32
N TYR A 152 10.96 -3.46 -16.08
CA TYR A 152 10.00 -3.10 -17.13
C TYR A 152 10.68 -2.40 -18.31
N LEU A 153 11.53 -1.44 -18.04
CA LEU A 153 12.21 -0.66 -19.07
C LEU A 153 13.17 -1.53 -19.88
N THR A 154 13.91 -2.45 -19.25
CA THR A 154 14.92 -3.27 -19.96
C THR A 154 14.31 -4.49 -20.65
N GLU A 155 13.35 -5.18 -20.05
CA GLU A 155 12.81 -6.43 -20.56
C GLU A 155 11.59 -6.23 -21.48
N ILE A 156 10.71 -5.25 -21.16
CA ILE A 156 9.49 -5.01 -21.92
C ILE A 156 9.70 -3.95 -22.98
N VAL A 157 10.18 -2.76 -22.56
CA VAL A 157 10.34 -1.61 -23.45
C VAL A 157 11.63 -1.68 -24.24
N GLN A 158 12.61 -2.47 -23.78
CA GLN A 158 13.96 -2.55 -24.32
C GLN A 158 14.62 -1.16 -24.42
N TYR A 159 14.35 -0.33 -23.40
CA TYR A 159 14.83 1.04 -23.33
C TYR A 159 16.34 1.12 -23.30
N LYS A 160 16.89 1.98 -24.16
CA LYS A 160 18.31 2.34 -24.16
C LYS A 160 18.42 3.83 -23.92
N MET A 161 19.11 4.23 -22.85
CA MET A 161 19.29 5.63 -22.47
C MET A 161 19.96 6.45 -23.60
N VAL A 162 20.93 5.85 -24.26
CA VAL A 162 21.56 6.43 -25.45
C VAL A 162 21.23 5.49 -26.61
N PRO A 163 20.46 5.92 -27.60
CA PRO A 163 20.27 5.14 -28.81
C PRO A 163 21.59 5.04 -29.57
N GLY A 164 22.36 3.98 -29.23
CA GLY A 164 23.72 3.79 -29.71
C GLY A 164 23.76 3.21 -31.12
N SER A 165 24.42 2.05 -31.29
CA SER A 165 24.72 1.39 -32.57
C SER A 165 23.55 1.16 -33.54
N ASN A 166 22.31 1.34 -33.12
CA ASN A 166 21.13 1.18 -33.95
C ASN A 166 20.61 2.49 -34.58
N PHE A 167 21.24 3.62 -34.27
CA PHE A 167 20.90 4.89 -34.90
C PHE A 167 21.48 4.90 -36.33
N LYS A 168 20.61 4.74 -37.30
CA LYS A 168 21.01 4.70 -38.72
C LYS A 168 21.07 6.07 -39.39
N GLY A 169 21.06 7.16 -38.62
CA GLY A 169 21.00 8.53 -39.15
C GLY A 169 19.59 8.91 -39.63
N CYS A 170 19.53 10.00 -40.37
CA CYS A 170 18.28 10.41 -41.02
C CYS A 170 17.98 9.48 -42.19
N VAL A 171 16.83 8.83 -42.16
CA VAL A 171 16.32 8.06 -43.28
C VAL A 171 15.43 8.98 -44.13
N LEU A 172 15.72 9.13 -45.41
CA LEU A 172 14.84 9.85 -46.31
C LEU A 172 13.53 9.09 -46.41
N VAL A 173 12.44 9.77 -46.05
CA VAL A 173 11.10 9.24 -46.27
C VAL A 173 10.86 9.31 -47.78
N SER A 174 10.92 8.17 -48.48
CA SER A 174 10.45 8.11 -49.84
C SER A 174 8.96 8.38 -49.85
N ASN A 175 8.54 9.40 -50.55
CA ASN A 175 7.12 9.65 -50.79
C ASN A 175 6.49 8.38 -51.37
N ALA A 176 5.57 7.77 -50.62
CA ALA A 176 4.74 6.69 -51.10
C ALA A 176 3.60 7.24 -51.94
#